data_bae11582514a890823165c08ce9abee3
#
_entry.id   bae11582514a890823165c08ce9abee3
#
_cell.length_a   1.000
_cell.length_b   1.000
_cell.length_c   1.000
_cell.angle_alpha   90.00
_cell.angle_beta   90.00
_cell.angle_gamma   90.00
#
_symmetry.space_group_name_H-M   'P 1'
#
loop_
_entity.id
_entity.type
_entity.pdbx_description
1 polymer ?
#
loop_
_entity_poly.entity_id
_entity_poly.type
_entity_poly.pdbx_seq_one_letter_code
_entity_poly.pdbx_strand_id
1 'polypeptide(L)'
;MCIRDSIETILRQMLRKALILDGGETKFIQGDQVEYSDLVEENEKARDAGKQEATFERVLLGITKASLTTNSFISAASFQETTRVLTEASVTGKKDVLRGLKENVVVGRLIPAGTGMEYHDKMQNKKTSTEEESMLTADEIEAALRQELQETEE
;
A
#
# COMPACT_ATOMS: atom_id res chain seq x y z
N MET A 1 17.75 8.39 -26.12
CA MET A 1 16.46 8.18 -25.47
C MET A 1 15.38 8.33 -26.55
N CYS A 2 14.64 7.31 -26.83
CA CYS A 2 13.65 7.32 -27.91
C CYS A 2 12.34 7.94 -27.40
N ILE A 3 11.69 8.80 -28.18
CA ILE A 3 10.40 9.42 -27.83
C ILE A 3 9.36 8.33 -27.53
N ARG A 4 9.43 7.19 -28.24
CA ARG A 4 8.60 6.00 -28.00
C ARG A 4 8.71 5.50 -26.56
N ASP A 5 9.91 5.40 -26.01
CA ASP A 5 10.16 4.85 -24.65
C ASP A 5 9.54 5.77 -23.58
N SER A 6 9.60 7.09 -23.81
CA SER A 6 8.99 8.09 -22.93
C SER A 6 7.46 7.97 -22.91
N ILE A 7 6.84 7.82 -24.10
CA ILE A 7 5.39 7.64 -24.24
C ILE A 7 4.93 6.32 -23.60
N GLU A 8 5.68 5.24 -23.80
CA GLU A 8 5.38 3.94 -23.21
C GLU A 8 5.40 4.00 -21.67
N THR A 9 6.38 4.68 -21.09
CA THR A 9 6.47 4.87 -19.64
C THR A 9 5.27 5.63 -19.08
N ILE A 10 4.81 6.68 -19.79
CA ILE A 10 3.62 7.43 -19.39
C ILE A 10 2.35 6.56 -19.48
N LEU A 11 2.20 5.80 -20.56
CA LEU A 11 1.04 4.91 -20.75
C LEU A 11 0.99 3.81 -19.68
N ARG A 12 2.13 3.25 -19.29
CA ARG A 12 2.20 2.28 -18.16
C ARG A 12 1.66 2.86 -16.88
N GLN A 13 1.99 4.12 -16.56
CA GLN A 13 1.46 4.79 -15.37
C GLN A 13 -0.05 5.05 -15.45
N MET A 14 -0.57 5.35 -16.64
CA MET A 14 -2.01 5.54 -16.86
C MET A 14 -2.82 4.24 -16.78
N LEU A 15 -2.20 3.10 -17.05
CA LEU A 15 -2.79 1.75 -16.98
C LEU A 15 -2.50 1.02 -15.66
N ARG A 16 -2.06 1.73 -14.63
CA ARG A 16 -1.65 1.15 -13.35
C ARG A 16 -2.83 0.61 -12.53
N LYS A 17 -4.03 1.12 -12.75
CA LYS A 17 -5.23 0.71 -12.01
C LYS A 17 -6.04 -0.33 -12.77
N ALA A 18 -6.62 -1.25 -12.01
CA ALA A 18 -7.57 -2.25 -12.47
C ALA A 18 -8.90 -2.10 -11.75
N LEU A 19 -9.99 -2.31 -12.47
CA LEU A 19 -11.34 -2.38 -11.94
C LEU A 19 -11.68 -3.84 -11.66
N ILE A 20 -12.14 -4.13 -10.46
CA ILE A 20 -12.57 -5.46 -10.05
C ILE A 20 -13.97 -5.72 -10.63
N LEU A 21 -14.10 -6.76 -11.47
CA LEU A 21 -15.39 -7.22 -12.01
C LEU A 21 -16.06 -8.21 -11.05
N ASP A 22 -15.27 -9.12 -10.50
CA ASP A 22 -15.69 -10.08 -9.49
C ASP A 22 -14.56 -10.29 -8.49
N GLY A 23 -14.84 -10.16 -7.21
CA GLY A 23 -13.86 -10.30 -6.14
C GLY A 23 -13.46 -11.75 -5.83
N GLY A 24 -14.22 -12.74 -6.30
CA GLY A 24 -14.00 -14.14 -5.91
C GLY A 24 -13.93 -14.32 -4.39
N GLU A 25 -12.95 -15.09 -3.93
CA GLU A 25 -12.67 -15.30 -2.49
C GLU A 25 -11.52 -14.42 -1.97
N THR A 26 -11.22 -13.32 -2.67
CA THR A 26 -10.21 -12.34 -2.27
C THR A 26 -10.83 -11.24 -1.41
N LYS A 27 -9.99 -10.36 -0.84
CA LYS A 27 -10.44 -9.21 -0.03
C LYS A 27 -11.08 -8.08 -0.83
N PHE A 28 -11.10 -8.17 -2.16
CA PHE A 28 -11.57 -7.09 -3.03
C PHE A 28 -13.08 -7.11 -3.23
N ILE A 29 -13.65 -5.92 -3.32
CA ILE A 29 -15.07 -5.71 -3.57
C ILE A 29 -15.30 -5.41 -5.05
N GLN A 30 -16.40 -5.90 -5.60
CA GLN A 30 -16.80 -5.62 -6.97
C GLN A 30 -16.96 -4.12 -7.21
N GLY A 31 -16.34 -3.60 -8.27
CA GLY A 31 -16.36 -2.19 -8.64
C GLY A 31 -15.22 -1.34 -8.05
N ASP A 32 -14.39 -1.89 -7.18
CA ASP A 32 -13.22 -1.18 -6.65
C ASP A 32 -12.12 -1.00 -7.70
N GLN A 33 -11.41 0.14 -7.60
CA GLN A 33 -10.23 0.45 -8.41
C GLN A 33 -8.97 0.24 -7.59
N VAL A 34 -8.28 -0.87 -7.84
CA VAL A 34 -7.10 -1.30 -7.10
C VAL A 34 -5.83 -1.16 -7.95
N GLU A 35 -4.68 -1.08 -7.33
CA GLU A 35 -3.40 -1.19 -8.04
C GLU A 35 -3.22 -2.59 -8.62
N TYR A 36 -2.77 -2.64 -9.87
CA TYR A 36 -2.54 -3.91 -10.57
C TYR A 36 -1.52 -4.80 -9.86
N SER A 37 -0.48 -4.22 -9.26
CA SER A 37 0.53 -4.96 -8.48
C SER A 37 -0.08 -5.66 -7.26
N ASP A 38 -0.89 -4.93 -6.49
CA ASP A 38 -1.51 -5.47 -5.28
C ASP A 38 -2.53 -6.58 -5.62
N LEU A 39 -3.22 -6.42 -6.77
CA LEU A 39 -4.17 -7.41 -7.26
C LEU A 39 -3.48 -8.70 -7.70
N VAL A 40 -2.35 -8.61 -8.40
CA VAL A 40 -1.57 -9.79 -8.81
C VAL A 40 -1.06 -10.55 -7.58
N GLU A 41 -0.52 -9.83 -6.59
CA GLU A 41 -0.03 -10.43 -5.35
C GLU A 41 -1.13 -11.17 -4.58
N GLU A 42 -2.33 -10.58 -4.48
CA GLU A 42 -3.47 -11.22 -3.80
C GLU A 42 -4.04 -12.41 -4.59
N ASN A 43 -4.06 -12.33 -5.93
CA ASN A 43 -4.46 -13.46 -6.76
C ASN A 43 -3.47 -14.63 -6.67
N GLU A 44 -2.16 -14.34 -6.57
CA GLU A 44 -1.16 -15.39 -6.32
C GLU A 44 -1.39 -16.05 -4.96
N LYS A 45 -1.64 -15.29 -3.91
CA LYS A 45 -1.98 -15.84 -2.58
C LYS A 45 -3.27 -16.67 -2.60
N ALA A 46 -4.29 -16.23 -3.33
CA ALA A 46 -5.54 -16.96 -3.48
C ALA A 46 -5.34 -18.28 -4.24
N ARG A 47 -4.51 -18.26 -5.30
CA ARG A 47 -4.14 -19.46 -6.07
C ARG A 47 -3.40 -20.47 -5.21
N ASP A 48 -2.42 -20.03 -4.42
CA ASP A 48 -1.65 -20.90 -3.52
C ASP A 48 -2.54 -21.51 -2.42
N ALA A 49 -3.55 -20.78 -1.99
CA ALA A 49 -4.58 -21.26 -1.05
C ALA A 49 -5.68 -22.12 -1.70
N GLY A 50 -5.65 -22.32 -3.03
CA GLY A 50 -6.69 -23.06 -3.78
C GLY A 50 -8.04 -22.38 -3.85
N LYS A 51 -8.08 -21.04 -3.69
CA LYS A 51 -9.28 -20.20 -3.73
C LYS A 51 -9.52 -19.62 -5.12
N GLN A 52 -10.74 -19.10 -5.34
CA GLN A 52 -11.09 -18.46 -6.59
C GLN A 52 -10.42 -17.08 -6.70
N GLU A 53 -9.72 -16.84 -7.82
CA GLU A 53 -9.07 -15.58 -8.14
C GLU A 53 -10.08 -14.48 -8.45
N ALA A 54 -9.71 -13.22 -8.20
CA ALA A 54 -10.49 -12.06 -8.62
C ALA A 54 -10.34 -11.81 -10.12
N THR A 55 -11.46 -11.58 -10.81
CA THR A 55 -11.48 -11.14 -12.21
C THR A 55 -11.47 -9.62 -12.30
N PHE A 56 -10.68 -9.09 -13.23
CA PHE A 56 -10.46 -7.66 -13.34
C PHE A 56 -10.33 -7.19 -14.78
N GLU A 57 -10.53 -5.90 -14.99
CA GLU A 57 -10.28 -5.21 -16.25
C GLU A 57 -9.33 -4.02 -16.02
N ARG A 58 -8.35 -3.83 -16.90
CA ARG A 58 -7.45 -2.68 -16.80
C ARG A 58 -8.15 -1.40 -17.25
N VAL A 59 -8.06 -0.37 -16.43
CA VAL A 59 -8.68 0.93 -16.70
C VAL A 59 -7.62 1.92 -17.16
N LEU A 60 -7.87 2.56 -18.30
CA LEU A 60 -7.06 3.68 -18.78
C LEU A 60 -7.53 4.97 -18.08
N LEU A 61 -6.70 5.50 -17.18
CA LEU A 61 -6.96 6.78 -16.53
C LEU A 61 -6.28 7.92 -17.29
N GLY A 62 -6.96 9.07 -17.40
CA GLY A 62 -6.32 10.29 -17.87
C GLY A 62 -5.18 10.73 -16.94
N ILE A 63 -4.23 11.50 -17.45
CA ILE A 63 -3.01 11.93 -16.73
C ILE A 63 -3.33 12.54 -15.36
N THR A 64 -4.27 13.47 -15.30
CA THR A 64 -4.68 14.13 -14.06
C THR A 64 -5.26 13.14 -13.06
N LYS A 65 -6.18 12.27 -13.50
CA LYS A 65 -6.83 11.29 -12.65
C LYS A 65 -5.83 10.22 -12.16
N ALA A 66 -4.94 9.76 -13.02
CA ALA A 66 -3.87 8.84 -12.65
C ALA A 66 -2.93 9.42 -11.57
N SER A 67 -2.63 10.72 -11.66
CA SER A 67 -1.79 11.41 -10.68
C SER A 67 -2.47 11.65 -9.32
N LEU A 68 -3.79 11.81 -9.30
CA LEU A 68 -4.56 12.05 -8.07
C LEU A 68 -4.97 10.75 -7.36
N THR A 69 -5.10 9.64 -8.09
CA THR A 69 -5.48 8.32 -7.55
C THR A 69 -4.29 7.48 -7.11
N THR A 70 -3.23 8.11 -6.63
CA THR A 70 -2.06 7.43 -6.06
C THR A 70 -2.32 7.03 -4.60
N ASN A 71 -1.60 6.01 -4.12
CA ASN A 71 -1.69 5.56 -2.72
C ASN A 71 -1.13 6.61 -1.74
N SER A 72 -0.19 7.46 -2.21
CA SER A 72 0.35 8.57 -1.43
C SER A 72 -0.51 9.82 -1.59
N PHE A 73 -1.18 10.24 -0.53
CA PHE A 73 -1.95 11.49 -0.53
C PHE A 73 -1.03 12.73 -0.54
N ILE A 74 0.17 12.65 0.00
CA ILE A 74 1.17 13.75 -0.05
C ILE A 74 1.59 14.02 -1.49
N SER A 75 1.85 12.98 -2.26
CA SER A 75 2.19 13.10 -3.67
C SER A 75 1.03 13.68 -4.48
N ALA A 76 -0.18 13.24 -4.25
CA ALA A 76 -1.38 13.76 -4.90
C ALA A 76 -1.62 15.24 -4.54
N ALA A 77 -1.54 15.61 -3.27
CA ALA A 77 -1.71 16.99 -2.79
C ALA A 77 -0.68 17.96 -3.37
N SER A 78 0.54 17.49 -3.64
CA SER A 78 1.58 18.32 -4.23
C SER A 78 1.41 18.60 -5.73
N PHE A 79 0.44 17.95 -6.38
CA PHE A 79 0.15 18.12 -7.80
C PHE A 79 -1.01 19.09 -8.05
N GLN A 80 -2.21 18.76 -7.62
CA GLN A 80 -3.43 19.56 -7.76
C GLN A 80 -4.41 19.30 -6.62
N GLU A 81 -5.40 20.19 -6.45
CA GLU A 81 -6.48 20.05 -5.48
C GLU A 81 -5.99 19.81 -4.04
N THR A 82 -4.94 20.49 -3.63
CA THR A 82 -4.25 20.31 -2.34
C THR A 82 -5.22 20.27 -1.17
N THR A 83 -6.12 21.25 -1.06
CA THR A 83 -7.08 21.35 0.04
C THR A 83 -8.04 20.16 0.07
N ARG A 84 -8.58 19.77 -1.08
CA ARG A 84 -9.53 18.66 -1.18
C ARG A 84 -8.87 17.33 -0.80
N VAL A 85 -7.69 17.06 -1.36
CA VAL A 85 -6.94 15.81 -1.09
C VAL A 85 -6.56 15.72 0.39
N LEU A 86 -6.05 16.79 0.99
CA LEU A 86 -5.67 16.81 2.40
C LEU A 86 -6.89 16.67 3.33
N THR A 87 -8.00 17.33 3.01
CA THR A 87 -9.24 17.21 3.77
C THR A 87 -9.77 15.77 3.73
N GLU A 88 -9.83 15.17 2.55
CA GLU A 88 -10.25 13.77 2.37
C GLU A 88 -9.33 12.81 3.13
N ALA A 89 -8.01 12.98 3.02
CA ALA A 89 -7.04 12.16 3.73
C ALA A 89 -7.17 12.30 5.26
N SER A 90 -7.46 13.50 5.76
CA SER A 90 -7.66 13.76 7.18
C SER A 90 -8.94 13.12 7.71
N VAL A 91 -10.06 13.26 6.98
CA VAL A 91 -11.36 12.66 7.38
C VAL A 91 -11.31 11.12 7.36
N THR A 92 -10.64 10.54 6.35
CA THR A 92 -10.50 9.08 6.23
C THR A 92 -9.37 8.50 7.07
N GLY A 93 -8.55 9.32 7.73
CA GLY A 93 -7.41 8.86 8.53
C GLY A 93 -6.34 8.12 7.72
N LYS A 94 -6.14 8.51 6.45
CA LYS A 94 -5.15 7.85 5.58
C LYS A 94 -3.72 8.00 6.13
N LYS A 95 -2.96 6.90 6.06
CA LYS A 95 -1.55 6.87 6.44
C LYS A 95 -0.68 6.76 5.20
N ASP A 96 0.28 7.68 5.04
CA ASP A 96 1.27 7.63 3.96
C ASP A 96 2.55 6.92 4.45
N VAL A 97 2.98 5.91 3.72
CA VAL A 97 4.15 5.08 4.10
C VAL A 97 5.47 5.71 3.65
N LEU A 98 5.43 6.80 2.87
CA LEU A 98 6.60 7.54 2.37
C LEU A 98 7.56 6.66 1.54
N ARG A 99 7.04 5.79 0.69
CA ARG A 99 7.85 4.91 -0.17
C ARG A 99 8.45 5.61 -1.38
N GLY A 100 7.80 6.64 -1.90
CA GLY A 100 8.22 7.36 -3.10
C GLY A 100 9.28 8.42 -2.84
N LEU A 101 9.84 8.96 -3.91
CA LEU A 101 10.82 10.05 -3.83
C LEU A 101 10.15 11.38 -3.46
N LYS A 102 8.99 11.66 -4.08
CA LYS A 102 8.29 12.94 -3.96
C LYS A 102 7.78 13.20 -2.55
N GLU A 103 7.22 12.19 -1.91
CA GLU A 103 6.71 12.25 -0.54
C GLU A 103 7.83 12.59 0.45
N ASN A 104 8.97 11.92 0.32
CA ASN A 104 10.12 12.16 1.18
C ASN A 104 10.71 13.57 0.98
N VAL A 105 10.78 14.06 -0.26
CA VAL A 105 11.23 15.42 -0.55
C VAL A 105 10.30 16.46 0.06
N VAL A 106 8.98 16.29 -0.07
CA VAL A 106 8.00 17.23 0.49
C VAL A 106 8.07 17.29 2.02
N VAL A 107 8.29 16.16 2.67
CA VAL A 107 8.42 16.08 4.15
C VAL A 107 9.81 16.49 4.64
N GLY A 108 10.81 16.65 3.73
CA GLY A 108 12.18 17.01 4.08
C GLY A 108 13.01 15.84 4.63
N ARG A 109 12.64 14.59 4.28
CA ARG A 109 13.41 13.39 4.62
C ARG A 109 14.38 13.01 3.51
N LEU A 110 15.36 12.16 3.85
CA LEU A 110 16.23 11.56 2.86
C LEU A 110 15.40 10.69 1.90
N ILE A 111 15.68 10.80 0.61
CA ILE A 111 15.01 9.99 -0.42
C ILE A 111 15.52 8.54 -0.36
N PRO A 112 14.70 7.54 -0.69
CA PRO A 112 15.11 6.14 -0.76
C PRO A 112 15.91 5.86 -2.04
N ALA A 113 17.00 6.61 -2.25
CA ALA A 113 17.89 6.46 -3.40
C ALA A 113 19.29 7.02 -3.05
N GLY A 114 20.33 6.50 -3.67
CA GLY A 114 21.72 6.93 -3.44
C GLY A 114 22.12 6.74 -1.98
N THR A 115 22.68 7.79 -1.36
CA THR A 115 23.13 7.75 0.05
C THR A 115 22.01 7.59 1.06
N GLY A 116 20.77 7.89 0.68
CA GLY A 116 19.60 7.69 1.54
C GLY A 116 19.10 6.24 1.63
N MET A 117 19.53 5.37 0.73
CA MET A 117 19.11 3.97 0.69
C MET A 117 19.46 3.24 2.00
N GLU A 118 20.69 3.35 2.44
CA GLU A 118 21.16 2.74 3.69
C GLU A 118 20.38 3.23 4.93
N TYR A 119 19.99 4.49 4.94
CA TYR A 119 19.16 5.05 6.00
C TYR A 119 17.76 4.42 6.02
N HIS A 120 17.13 4.27 4.84
CA HIS A 120 15.80 3.66 4.72
C HIS A 120 15.83 2.18 5.06
N ASP A 121 16.84 1.43 4.64
CA ASP A 121 17.01 0.01 4.97
C ASP A 121 17.15 -0.20 6.48
N LYS A 122 17.96 0.63 7.16
CA LYS A 122 18.10 0.58 8.62
C LYS A 122 16.79 0.89 9.35
N MET A 123 16.02 1.85 8.84
CA MET A 123 14.72 2.21 9.42
C MET A 123 13.65 1.12 9.20
N GLN A 124 13.68 0.45 8.06
CA GLN A 124 12.77 -0.64 7.76
C GLN A 124 13.06 -1.87 8.61
N ASN A 125 14.32 -2.27 8.72
CA ASN A 125 14.76 -3.38 9.58
C ASN A 125 14.42 -3.11 11.06
N LYS A 126 14.58 -1.86 11.52
CA LYS A 126 14.22 -1.49 12.89
C LYS A 126 12.72 -1.57 13.16
N LYS A 127 11.87 -1.26 12.18
CA LYS A 127 10.42 -1.42 12.32
C LYS A 127 10.02 -2.88 12.39
N THR A 128 10.60 -3.72 11.53
CA THR A 128 10.32 -5.17 11.52
C THR A 128 10.70 -5.81 12.85
N SER A 129 11.89 -5.51 13.38
CA SER A 129 12.30 -6.04 14.70
C SER A 129 11.40 -5.56 15.84
N THR A 130 10.93 -4.32 15.81
CA THR A 130 10.01 -3.80 16.84
C THR A 130 8.61 -4.42 16.72
N GLU A 131 8.15 -4.71 15.51
CA GLU A 131 6.87 -5.39 15.28
C GLU A 131 6.95 -6.86 15.71
N GLU A 132 8.05 -7.54 15.46
CA GLU A 132 8.31 -8.91 15.93
C GLU A 132 8.39 -8.97 17.46
N GLU A 133 9.09 -8.05 18.12
CA GLU A 133 9.13 -7.95 19.58
C GLU A 133 7.74 -7.66 20.17
N SER A 134 6.93 -6.83 19.52
CA SER A 134 5.56 -6.54 19.99
C SER A 134 4.61 -7.72 19.82
N MET A 135 4.78 -8.54 18.80
CA MET A 135 4.02 -9.78 18.61
C MET A 135 4.40 -10.84 19.65
N LEU A 136 5.68 -11.03 19.91
CA LEU A 136 6.16 -11.97 20.93
C LEU A 136 5.60 -11.62 22.32
N THR A 137 5.61 -10.35 22.69
CA THR A 137 5.03 -9.90 23.96
C THR A 137 3.51 -10.05 24.02
N ALA A 138 2.79 -9.90 22.92
CA ALA A 138 1.35 -10.13 22.87
C ALA A 138 0.99 -11.61 23.07
N ASP A 139 1.73 -12.51 22.44
CA ASP A 139 1.55 -13.96 22.60
C ASP A 139 1.90 -14.42 24.03
N GLU A 140 2.92 -13.84 24.64
CA GLU A 140 3.27 -14.10 26.05
C GLU A 140 2.19 -13.62 27.03
N ILE A 141 1.60 -12.45 26.78
CA ILE A 141 0.48 -11.92 27.58
C ILE A 141 -0.75 -12.79 27.43
N GLU A 142 -1.08 -13.24 26.21
CA GLU A 142 -2.22 -14.12 25.98
C GLU A 142 -2.03 -15.49 26.64
N ALA A 143 -0.82 -16.03 26.62
CA ALA A 143 -0.47 -17.28 27.32
C ALA A 143 -0.60 -17.14 28.84
N ALA A 144 -0.15 -16.04 29.42
CA ALA A 144 -0.27 -15.76 30.85
C ALA A 144 -1.74 -15.62 31.28
N LEU A 145 -2.55 -14.90 30.48
CA LEU A 145 -3.99 -14.75 30.72
C LEU A 145 -4.74 -16.10 30.68
N ARG A 146 -4.35 -16.99 29.79
CA ARG A 146 -4.94 -18.33 29.72
C ARG A 146 -4.58 -19.18 30.95
N GLN A 147 -3.39 -19.03 31.50
CA GLN A 147 -2.99 -19.73 32.74
C GLN A 147 -3.80 -19.22 33.94
N GLU A 148 -3.95 -17.92 34.11
CA GLU A 148 -4.75 -17.35 35.20
C GLU A 148 -6.24 -17.76 35.15
N LEU A 149 -6.80 -17.88 33.94
CA LEU A 149 -8.19 -18.33 33.77
C LEU A 149 -8.38 -19.82 34.15
N GLN A 150 -7.37 -20.64 33.91
CA GLN A 150 -7.42 -22.06 34.31
C GLN A 150 -7.28 -22.27 35.83
N GLU A 151 -6.52 -21.41 36.51
CA GLU A 151 -6.35 -21.46 37.98
C GLU A 151 -7.59 -20.97 38.74
N THR A 152 -8.50 -20.19 38.06
CA THR A 152 -9.72 -19.70 38.69
C THR A 152 -10.94 -20.63 38.50
N GLU A 153 -10.81 -21.71 37.72
CA GLU A 153 -11.86 -22.73 37.52
C GLU A 153 -11.65 -24.01 38.41
N GLU A 154 -10.61 -24.09 39.21
CA GLU A 154 -10.42 -25.11 40.27
C GLU A 154 -10.81 -24.54 41.65
#